data_893d88314b5d59d8a5c8c9392b1d1cbe
#
_entry.id   893d88314b5d59d8a5c8c9392b1d1cbe
#
_cell.length_a   1.000
_cell.length_b   1.000
_cell.length_c   1.000
_cell.angle_alpha   90.00
_cell.angle_beta   90.00
_cell.angle_gamma   90.00
#
_symmetry.space_group_name_H-M   'P 1'
#
loop_
_entity.id
_entity.type
_entity.pdbx_description
1 polymer ?
#
loop_
_entity_poly.entity_id
_entity_poly.type
_entity_poly.pdbx_seq_one_letter_code
_entity_poly.pdbx_strand_id
1 'polypeptide(L)'
;MYCIVCLANEAYAQHVAVMLTSLFYQNPQKSFRIFLMTNTMTENTKKKLIHVVESHGELFFLEDDYNNLGIAMLKSETSTKSWNPIMYLKLLIPQKLPVDLERFLFLDVDMIINHDIDELYNTNLDGYILAACDDYKYQQAHRDRLGLKEKDEYINSGVMVIDLKAWREKEKQYQMINFLENNKELLNNDQDGFALYFRGEIKLLPNKWNVTTFYFEQTPRILDKYLSEVNELRSHPYIIHFCEPIKPWFTDCKHPYQYLYKKYLKQTPWSDYKFPFFISPLSVKFWKSELKYWLNRCGIRKDSMNLISLK
;
A
#
# COMPACT_ATOMS: atom_id res chain seq x y z
N MET A 1 -2.13 -5.24 -22.18
CA MET A 1 -1.19 -4.34 -21.46
C MET A 1 -1.80 -3.99 -20.11
N TYR A 2 -1.03 -4.13 -19.03
CA TYR A 2 -1.51 -3.92 -17.66
C TYR A 2 -1.21 -2.48 -17.23
N CYS A 3 -2.18 -1.79 -16.70
CA CYS A 3 -2.01 -0.43 -16.20
C CYS A 3 -1.84 -0.46 -14.68
N ILE A 4 -0.70 -0.01 -14.19
CA ILE A 4 -0.36 0.07 -12.78
C ILE A 4 -0.22 1.54 -12.40
N VAL A 5 -0.82 1.92 -11.28
CA VAL A 5 -0.66 3.26 -10.69
C VAL A 5 -0.04 3.12 -9.32
N CYS A 6 0.95 3.90 -9.03
CA CYS A 6 1.58 3.99 -7.71
C CYS A 6 1.90 5.44 -7.35
N LEU A 7 2.21 5.66 -6.09
CA LEU A 7 2.42 6.99 -5.52
C LEU A 7 3.70 7.00 -4.71
N ALA A 8 4.63 7.90 -5.01
CA ALA A 8 5.86 8.06 -4.25
C ALA A 8 6.46 9.46 -4.40
N ASN A 9 7.23 9.89 -3.41
CA ASN A 9 8.13 11.03 -3.51
C ASN A 9 9.57 10.56 -3.80
N GLU A 10 10.50 11.50 -3.93
CA GLU A 10 11.94 11.24 -4.16
C GLU A 10 12.53 10.22 -3.18
N ALA A 11 12.21 10.34 -1.88
CA ALA A 11 12.74 9.46 -0.83
C ALA A 11 12.26 8.00 -0.95
N TYR A 12 11.14 7.77 -1.65
CA TYR A 12 10.57 6.44 -1.84
C TYR A 12 10.85 5.83 -3.22
N ALA A 13 11.59 6.51 -4.09
CA ALA A 13 11.88 6.05 -5.46
C ALA A 13 12.53 4.67 -5.51
N GLN A 14 13.47 4.37 -4.60
CA GLN A 14 14.09 3.04 -4.50
C GLN A 14 13.08 1.94 -4.14
N HIS A 15 12.04 2.27 -3.36
CA HIS A 15 11.00 1.30 -2.97
C HIS A 15 10.05 1.04 -4.14
N VAL A 16 9.76 2.07 -4.96
CA VAL A 16 9.10 1.91 -6.27
C VAL A 16 9.89 0.93 -7.14
N ALA A 17 11.20 1.12 -7.26
CA ALA A 17 12.06 0.24 -8.05
C ALA A 17 12.00 -1.21 -7.56
N VAL A 18 12.05 -1.45 -6.25
CA VAL A 18 11.95 -2.79 -5.66
C VAL A 18 10.59 -3.44 -5.90
N MET A 19 9.51 -2.70 -5.70
CA MET A 19 8.15 -3.19 -5.95
C MET A 19 7.98 -3.55 -7.43
N LEU A 20 8.36 -2.66 -8.36
CA LEU A 20 8.27 -2.92 -9.80
C LEU A 20 9.16 -4.09 -10.24
N THR A 21 10.40 -4.20 -9.72
CA THR A 21 11.28 -5.34 -10.03
C THR A 21 10.63 -6.66 -9.58
N SER A 22 9.98 -6.68 -8.42
CA SER A 22 9.24 -7.86 -7.97
C SER A 22 8.04 -8.18 -8.86
N LEU A 23 7.31 -7.15 -9.32
CA LEU A 23 6.19 -7.28 -10.26
C LEU A 23 6.65 -7.92 -11.58
N PHE A 24 7.71 -7.39 -12.17
CA PHE A 24 8.22 -7.89 -13.46
C PHE A 24 8.78 -9.30 -13.34
N TYR A 25 9.47 -9.60 -12.25
CA TYR A 25 9.99 -10.95 -12.00
C TYR A 25 8.88 -12.01 -11.97
N GLN A 26 7.72 -11.69 -11.39
CA GLN A 26 6.57 -12.61 -11.32
C GLN A 26 5.72 -12.60 -12.61
N ASN A 27 5.91 -11.61 -13.49
CA ASN A 27 5.11 -11.40 -14.68
C ASN A 27 5.98 -11.18 -15.94
N PRO A 28 6.94 -12.07 -16.26
CA PRO A 28 8.00 -11.79 -17.25
C PRO A 28 7.50 -11.65 -18.69
N GLN A 29 6.30 -12.17 -19.00
CA GLN A 29 5.71 -12.12 -20.34
C GLN A 29 4.68 -11.00 -20.51
N LYS A 30 4.47 -10.19 -19.48
CA LYS A 30 3.47 -9.11 -19.49
C LYS A 30 4.09 -7.77 -19.81
N SER A 31 3.32 -6.92 -20.49
CA SER A 31 3.69 -5.54 -20.79
C SER A 31 2.86 -4.57 -19.94
N PHE A 32 3.52 -3.53 -19.43
CA PHE A 32 2.96 -2.61 -18.45
C PHE A 32 2.96 -1.15 -18.92
N ARG A 33 1.94 -0.41 -18.54
CA ARG A 33 1.92 1.05 -18.47
C ARG A 33 1.92 1.43 -16.99
N ILE A 34 3.02 2.01 -16.54
CA ILE A 34 3.19 2.42 -15.14
C ILE A 34 2.98 3.93 -15.04
N PHE A 35 2.07 4.36 -14.18
CA PHE A 35 1.85 5.76 -13.85
C PHE A 35 2.32 6.01 -12.41
N LEU A 36 3.39 6.77 -12.27
CA LEU A 36 3.91 7.15 -10.97
C LEU A 36 3.48 8.58 -10.65
N MET A 37 2.54 8.71 -9.72
CA MET A 37 2.18 10.00 -9.16
C MET A 37 3.24 10.45 -8.17
N THR A 38 3.72 11.66 -8.34
CA THR A 38 4.79 12.22 -7.51
C THR A 38 4.63 13.74 -7.37
N ASN A 39 5.25 14.32 -6.36
CA ASN A 39 5.39 15.76 -6.28
C ASN A 39 6.56 16.22 -7.17
N THR A 40 7.78 15.95 -6.75
CA THR A 40 8.98 16.35 -7.50
C THR A 40 10.00 15.23 -7.41
N MET A 41 10.55 14.82 -8.55
CA MET A 41 11.66 13.87 -8.63
C MET A 41 12.81 14.46 -9.44
N THR A 42 14.04 14.18 -9.00
CA THR A 42 15.22 14.57 -9.76
C THR A 42 15.30 13.81 -11.07
N GLU A 43 15.87 14.44 -12.10
CA GLU A 43 16.04 13.78 -13.41
C GLU A 43 16.91 12.52 -13.33
N ASN A 44 17.87 12.47 -12.40
CA ASN A 44 18.68 11.28 -12.15
C ASN A 44 17.81 10.12 -11.60
N THR A 45 16.93 10.41 -10.68
CA THR A 45 15.98 9.43 -10.11
C THR A 45 15.01 8.93 -11.18
N LYS A 46 14.45 9.83 -11.99
CA LYS A 46 13.57 9.46 -13.11
C LYS A 46 14.29 8.52 -14.09
N LYS A 47 15.53 8.83 -14.51
CA LYS A 47 16.33 7.96 -15.38
C LYS A 47 16.55 6.56 -14.79
N LYS A 48 16.84 6.47 -13.49
CA LYS A 48 16.99 5.18 -12.81
C LYS A 48 15.68 4.38 -12.81
N LEU A 49 14.53 5.02 -12.58
CA LEU A 49 13.23 4.35 -12.61
C LEU A 49 12.84 3.92 -14.04
N ILE A 50 13.10 4.75 -15.04
CA ILE A 50 12.90 4.39 -16.45
C ILE A 50 13.70 3.13 -16.78
N HIS A 51 14.97 3.07 -16.39
CA HIS A 51 15.83 1.91 -16.62
C HIS A 51 15.25 0.61 -15.99
N VAL A 52 14.57 0.69 -14.86
CA VAL A 52 13.89 -0.48 -14.24
C VAL A 52 12.71 -0.95 -15.08
N VAL A 53 12.02 -0.05 -15.80
CA VAL A 53 10.76 -0.34 -16.49
C VAL A 53 10.94 -0.64 -17.98
N GLU A 54 11.95 -0.08 -18.63
CA GLU A 54 12.10 -0.02 -20.11
C GLU A 54 12.01 -1.37 -20.83
N SER A 55 12.42 -2.47 -20.19
CA SER A 55 12.31 -3.81 -20.78
C SER A 55 10.94 -4.47 -20.58
N HIS A 56 10.04 -3.84 -19.79
CA HIS A 56 8.75 -4.39 -19.42
C HIS A 56 7.56 -3.50 -19.82
N GLY A 57 7.84 -2.29 -20.32
CA GLY A 57 6.79 -1.35 -20.72
C GLY A 57 7.21 0.12 -20.62
N GLU A 58 6.27 0.97 -20.28
CA GLU A 58 6.43 2.42 -20.25
C GLU A 58 6.16 2.99 -18.85
N LEU A 59 6.94 3.99 -18.43
CA LEU A 59 6.79 4.72 -17.19
C LEU A 59 6.44 6.18 -17.46
N PHE A 60 5.33 6.61 -16.91
CA PHE A 60 4.83 7.99 -16.97
C PHE A 60 4.89 8.63 -15.58
N PHE A 61 5.53 9.80 -15.47
CA PHE A 61 5.54 10.59 -14.25
C PHE A 61 4.39 11.59 -14.28
N LEU A 62 3.48 11.45 -13.33
CA LEU A 62 2.37 12.39 -13.12
C LEU A 62 2.77 13.33 -11.98
N GLU A 63 3.53 14.37 -12.35
CA GLU A 63 3.99 15.37 -11.38
C GLU A 63 2.88 16.37 -11.08
N ASP A 64 2.65 16.62 -9.80
CA ASP A 64 1.68 17.61 -9.35
C ASP A 64 2.12 18.27 -8.04
N ASP A 65 1.88 19.57 -7.95
CA ASP A 65 2.04 20.30 -6.70
C ASP A 65 0.74 20.21 -5.90
N TYR A 66 0.71 19.27 -4.95
CA TYR A 66 -0.44 19.07 -4.06
C TYR A 66 -0.78 20.30 -3.20
N ASN A 67 0.12 21.30 -3.07
CA ASN A 67 -0.21 22.56 -2.42
C ASN A 67 -1.22 23.36 -3.23
N ASN A 68 -1.26 23.19 -4.56
CA ASN A 68 -2.19 23.86 -5.47
C ASN A 68 -3.54 23.15 -5.62
N LEU A 69 -3.69 21.92 -5.08
CA LEU A 69 -4.86 21.07 -5.31
C LEU A 69 -5.94 21.17 -4.21
N GLY A 70 -5.84 22.14 -3.30
CA GLY A 70 -6.75 22.22 -2.15
C GLY A 70 -6.54 21.12 -1.09
N ILE A 71 -5.65 20.14 -1.35
CA ILE A 71 -5.37 19.03 -0.44
C ILE A 71 -4.79 19.53 0.90
N ALA A 72 -4.12 20.68 0.90
CA ALA A 72 -3.66 21.34 2.13
C ALA A 72 -4.83 21.68 3.08
N MET A 73 -6.04 21.89 2.54
CA MET A 73 -7.26 22.16 3.30
C MET A 73 -7.79 20.90 4.02
N LEU A 74 -7.39 19.70 3.62
CA LEU A 74 -7.77 18.45 4.26
C LEU A 74 -7.01 18.19 5.59
N LYS A 75 -6.08 19.07 5.96
CA LYS A 75 -5.45 19.01 7.29
C LYS A 75 -6.48 19.46 8.32
N SER A 76 -6.94 18.52 9.15
CA SER A 76 -7.71 18.85 10.33
C SER A 76 -6.82 19.60 11.33
N GLU A 77 -7.26 20.74 11.84
CA GLU A 77 -6.56 21.49 12.89
C GLU A 77 -6.46 20.71 14.20
N THR A 78 -7.33 19.72 14.39
CA THR A 78 -7.43 18.86 15.57
C THR A 78 -6.57 17.60 15.47
N SER A 79 -6.08 17.24 14.28
CA SER A 79 -5.26 16.06 14.07
C SER A 79 -3.85 16.24 14.62
N THR A 80 -3.51 15.52 15.69
CA THR A 80 -2.16 15.41 16.25
C THR A 80 -1.20 14.58 15.37
N LYS A 81 -1.70 13.99 14.29
CA LYS A 81 -0.91 13.19 13.35
C LYS A 81 -0.54 14.02 12.14
N SER A 82 0.75 14.18 11.88
CA SER A 82 1.25 14.81 10.64
C SER A 82 1.01 13.82 9.48
N TRP A 83 -0.10 13.98 8.78
CA TRP A 83 -0.38 13.22 7.57
C TRP A 83 0.49 13.74 6.43
N ASN A 84 1.05 12.82 5.66
CA ASN A 84 1.71 13.20 4.43
C ASN A 84 0.63 13.52 3.38
N PRO A 85 0.51 14.78 2.91
CA PRO A 85 -0.52 15.18 1.94
C PRO A 85 -0.51 14.34 0.66
N ILE A 86 0.62 13.73 0.35
CA ILE A 86 0.78 12.86 -0.82
C ILE A 86 -0.23 11.68 -0.82
N MET A 87 -0.66 11.20 0.34
CA MET A 87 -1.63 10.10 0.43
C MET A 87 -2.97 10.45 -0.22
N TYR A 88 -3.37 11.73 -0.16
CA TYR A 88 -4.63 12.19 -0.77
C TYR A 88 -4.55 12.32 -2.29
N LEU A 89 -3.34 12.29 -2.90
CA LEU A 89 -3.22 12.24 -4.35
C LEU A 89 -3.87 11.00 -4.96
N LYS A 90 -4.02 9.90 -4.18
CA LYS A 90 -4.77 8.72 -4.63
C LYS A 90 -6.18 9.08 -5.09
N LEU A 91 -6.80 10.07 -4.47
CA LEU A 91 -8.17 10.51 -4.74
C LEU A 91 -8.27 11.34 -6.02
N LEU A 92 -7.13 11.82 -6.54
CA LEU A 92 -7.03 12.61 -7.76
C LEU A 92 -6.54 11.81 -8.97
N ILE A 93 -6.18 10.54 -8.77
CA ILE A 93 -5.69 9.65 -9.85
C ILE A 93 -6.59 9.71 -11.10
N PRO A 94 -7.94 9.62 -11.01
CA PRO A 94 -8.80 9.60 -12.19
C PRO A 94 -8.69 10.83 -13.09
N GLN A 95 -8.34 11.99 -12.52
CA GLN A 95 -8.20 13.24 -13.27
C GLN A 95 -6.88 13.33 -14.03
N LYS A 96 -5.88 12.56 -13.63
CA LYS A 96 -4.51 12.61 -14.17
C LYS A 96 -4.22 11.51 -15.17
N LEU A 97 -5.04 10.46 -15.19
CA LEU A 97 -4.84 9.34 -16.10
C LEU A 97 -5.42 9.62 -17.49
N PRO A 98 -4.86 9.04 -18.56
CA PRO A 98 -5.37 9.17 -19.92
C PRO A 98 -6.86 8.84 -20.04
N VAL A 99 -7.59 9.57 -20.88
CA VAL A 99 -9.05 9.43 -21.01
C VAL A 99 -9.49 8.09 -21.58
N ASP A 100 -8.63 7.43 -22.35
CA ASP A 100 -8.84 6.13 -22.96
C ASP A 100 -8.62 4.97 -21.99
N LEU A 101 -8.09 5.24 -20.81
CA LEU A 101 -7.87 4.20 -19.80
C LEU A 101 -9.17 3.89 -19.06
N GLU A 102 -9.59 2.64 -19.09
CA GLU A 102 -10.82 2.18 -18.44
C GLU A 102 -10.60 1.52 -17.08
N ARG A 103 -9.39 0.95 -16.83
CA ARG A 103 -9.08 0.18 -15.62
C ARG A 103 -7.62 0.35 -15.24
N PHE A 104 -7.34 0.30 -13.92
CA PHE A 104 -5.98 0.21 -13.41
C PHE A 104 -5.92 -0.58 -12.09
N LEU A 105 -4.73 -1.07 -11.78
CA LEU A 105 -4.38 -1.63 -10.48
C LEU A 105 -3.53 -0.59 -9.73
N PHE A 106 -4.01 -0.13 -8.59
CA PHE A 106 -3.23 0.70 -7.67
C PHE A 106 -2.41 -0.18 -6.73
N LEU A 107 -1.13 0.14 -6.56
CA LEU A 107 -0.23 -0.54 -5.64
C LEU A 107 0.55 0.47 -4.80
N ASP A 108 0.52 0.31 -3.48
CA ASP A 108 1.46 1.00 -2.59
C ASP A 108 2.89 0.49 -2.85
N VAL A 109 3.89 1.32 -2.55
CA VAL A 109 5.28 1.01 -2.93
C VAL A 109 6.07 0.24 -1.85
N ASP A 110 5.51 0.07 -0.67
CA ASP A 110 6.05 -0.73 0.42
C ASP A 110 5.56 -2.19 0.37
N MET A 111 5.60 -2.74 -0.85
CA MET A 111 5.11 -4.09 -1.16
C MET A 111 6.15 -4.93 -1.90
N ILE A 112 5.95 -6.24 -1.85
CA ILE A 112 6.59 -7.20 -2.75
C ILE A 112 5.50 -7.99 -3.45
N ILE A 113 5.51 -7.97 -4.78
CA ILE A 113 4.66 -8.81 -5.61
C ILE A 113 5.32 -10.18 -5.69
N ASN A 114 4.62 -11.22 -5.21
CA ASN A 114 5.17 -12.56 -5.05
C ASN A 114 4.40 -13.61 -5.87
N HIS A 115 3.49 -13.17 -6.74
CA HIS A 115 2.68 -14.01 -7.63
C HIS A 115 2.33 -13.27 -8.92
N ASP A 116 1.88 -14.01 -9.93
CA ASP A 116 1.28 -13.44 -11.15
C ASP A 116 0.02 -12.64 -10.81
N ILE A 117 -0.12 -11.45 -11.41
CA ILE A 117 -1.23 -10.52 -11.09
C ILE A 117 -2.43 -10.64 -12.03
N ASP A 118 -2.47 -11.63 -12.91
CA ASP A 118 -3.52 -11.72 -13.94
C ASP A 118 -4.92 -11.84 -13.34
N GLU A 119 -5.08 -12.75 -12.39
CA GLU A 119 -6.34 -12.95 -11.64
C GLU A 119 -6.77 -11.66 -10.93
N LEU A 120 -5.81 -10.95 -10.30
CA LEU A 120 -6.09 -9.71 -9.60
C LEU A 120 -6.52 -8.61 -10.56
N TYR A 121 -5.72 -8.34 -11.60
CA TYR A 121 -6.00 -7.27 -12.55
C TYR A 121 -7.32 -7.46 -13.28
N ASN A 122 -7.64 -8.72 -13.64
CA ASN A 122 -8.86 -9.08 -14.36
C ASN A 122 -10.05 -9.42 -13.45
N THR A 123 -9.96 -9.11 -12.15
CA THR A 123 -11.09 -9.28 -11.22
C THR A 123 -12.36 -8.67 -11.81
N ASN A 124 -13.42 -9.47 -11.90
CA ASN A 124 -14.73 -8.95 -12.28
C ASN A 124 -15.26 -8.06 -11.14
N LEU A 125 -15.51 -6.81 -11.43
CA LEU A 125 -16.00 -5.85 -10.43
C LEU A 125 -17.52 -5.90 -10.22
N ASP A 126 -18.27 -6.64 -11.05
CA ASP A 126 -19.73 -6.86 -10.91
C ASP A 126 -20.53 -5.55 -10.70
N GLY A 127 -20.07 -4.44 -11.30
CA GLY A 127 -20.68 -3.11 -11.18
C GLY A 127 -20.19 -2.27 -9.99
N TYR A 128 -19.31 -2.82 -9.13
CA TYR A 128 -18.59 -2.02 -8.13
C TYR A 128 -17.53 -1.14 -8.80
N ILE A 129 -17.26 0.03 -8.19
CA ILE A 129 -16.25 0.96 -8.73
C ILE A 129 -14.84 0.49 -8.42
N LEU A 130 -14.63 -0.13 -7.26
CA LEU A 130 -13.32 -0.64 -6.89
C LEU A 130 -13.42 -1.97 -6.12
N ALA A 131 -12.33 -2.74 -6.17
CA ALA A 131 -12.14 -3.90 -5.32
C ALA A 131 -10.84 -3.76 -4.53
N ALA A 132 -10.87 -4.11 -3.23
CA ALA A 132 -9.72 -4.09 -2.33
C ALA A 132 -9.87 -5.14 -1.23
N CYS A 133 -8.78 -5.43 -0.50
CA CYS A 133 -8.85 -6.35 0.64
C CYS A 133 -9.40 -5.65 1.87
N ASP A 134 -10.07 -6.43 2.71
CA ASP A 134 -10.52 -6.00 4.03
C ASP A 134 -9.33 -5.54 4.89
N ASP A 135 -9.56 -4.61 5.81
CA ASP A 135 -8.50 -4.11 6.68
C ASP A 135 -8.36 -5.00 7.94
N TYR A 136 -7.58 -4.59 8.91
CA TYR A 136 -7.21 -5.37 10.07
C TYR A 136 -8.24 -5.31 11.22
N LYS A 137 -8.00 -6.07 12.29
CA LYS A 137 -8.91 -6.31 13.42
C LYS A 137 -9.50 -5.04 14.08
N TYR A 138 -8.76 -3.95 14.12
CA TYR A 138 -9.22 -2.72 14.76
C TYR A 138 -10.09 -1.82 13.85
N GLN A 139 -10.47 -2.31 12.68
CA GLN A 139 -11.34 -1.58 11.76
C GLN A 139 -12.70 -1.17 12.39
N GLN A 140 -13.19 -1.89 13.42
CA GLN A 140 -14.46 -1.55 14.05
C GLN A 140 -14.46 -0.11 14.61
N ALA A 141 -13.37 0.32 15.25
CA ALA A 141 -13.25 1.70 15.73
C ALA A 141 -13.28 2.73 14.59
N HIS A 142 -12.73 2.38 13.42
CA HIS A 142 -12.81 3.23 12.24
C HIS A 142 -14.22 3.25 11.66
N ARG A 143 -14.87 2.09 11.58
CA ARG A 143 -16.26 1.96 11.10
C ARG A 143 -17.23 2.78 11.98
N ASP A 144 -17.11 2.68 13.31
CA ASP A 144 -17.96 3.41 14.26
C ASP A 144 -17.77 4.93 14.10
N ARG A 145 -16.51 5.40 14.01
CA ARG A 145 -16.18 6.82 13.82
C ARG A 145 -16.74 7.37 12.50
N LEU A 146 -16.67 6.59 11.44
CA LEU A 146 -17.15 6.95 10.10
C LEU A 146 -18.66 6.74 9.92
N GLY A 147 -19.36 6.15 10.91
CA GLY A 147 -20.76 5.80 10.81
C GLY A 147 -21.05 4.78 9.70
N LEU A 148 -20.13 3.86 9.42
CA LEU A 148 -20.32 2.80 8.44
C LEU A 148 -21.32 1.78 8.94
N LYS A 149 -22.23 1.35 8.06
CA LYS A 149 -23.20 0.29 8.34
C LYS A 149 -22.55 -1.09 8.17
N GLU A 150 -23.22 -2.14 8.65
CA GLU A 150 -22.72 -3.52 8.55
C GLU A 150 -22.34 -3.94 7.13
N LYS A 151 -23.11 -3.49 6.13
CA LYS A 151 -22.87 -3.79 4.71
C LYS A 151 -21.81 -2.92 4.03
N ASP A 152 -21.30 -1.90 4.70
CA ASP A 152 -20.29 -1.01 4.13
C ASP A 152 -18.91 -1.62 4.41
N GLU A 153 -18.00 -1.58 3.45
CA GLU A 153 -16.68 -2.16 3.61
C GLU A 153 -15.66 -1.12 4.10
N TYR A 154 -14.74 -1.54 4.98
CA TYR A 154 -13.58 -0.76 5.39
C TYR A 154 -12.31 -1.49 4.94
N ILE A 155 -11.65 -0.94 3.94
CA ILE A 155 -10.61 -1.63 3.17
C ILE A 155 -9.21 -1.10 3.48
N ASN A 156 -8.21 -1.91 3.17
CA ASN A 156 -6.83 -1.43 3.04
C ASN A 156 -6.60 -0.90 1.62
N SER A 157 -6.30 0.39 1.50
CA SER A 157 -6.16 1.10 0.22
C SER A 157 -4.83 0.84 -0.52
N GLY A 158 -3.99 -0.07 -0.02
CA GLY A 158 -2.68 -0.34 -0.62
C GLY A 158 -2.74 -1.17 -1.90
N VAL A 159 -3.79 -1.99 -2.08
CA VAL A 159 -4.06 -2.75 -3.31
C VAL A 159 -5.49 -2.51 -3.72
N MET A 160 -5.70 -1.88 -4.87
CA MET A 160 -7.05 -1.61 -5.38
C MET A 160 -7.12 -1.85 -6.88
N VAL A 161 -8.10 -2.66 -7.31
CA VAL A 161 -8.50 -2.74 -8.72
C VAL A 161 -9.62 -1.74 -8.93
N ILE A 162 -9.45 -0.82 -9.87
CA ILE A 162 -10.38 0.31 -10.05
C ILE A 162 -10.93 0.32 -11.48
N ASP A 163 -12.26 0.37 -11.59
CA ASP A 163 -12.97 0.71 -12.83
C ASP A 163 -12.98 2.22 -13.01
N LEU A 164 -12.01 2.70 -13.77
CA LEU A 164 -11.85 4.13 -14.02
C LEU A 164 -12.97 4.71 -14.90
N LYS A 165 -13.50 3.88 -15.82
CA LYS A 165 -14.62 4.26 -16.66
C LYS A 165 -15.87 4.49 -15.81
N ALA A 166 -16.24 3.52 -14.97
CA ALA A 166 -17.38 3.65 -14.06
C ALA A 166 -17.21 4.82 -13.08
N TRP A 167 -15.99 5.04 -12.57
CA TRP A 167 -15.72 6.20 -11.71
C TRP A 167 -15.99 7.52 -12.45
N ARG A 168 -15.47 7.68 -13.68
CA ARG A 168 -15.67 8.89 -14.50
C ARG A 168 -17.12 9.07 -14.93
N GLU A 169 -17.80 8.01 -15.35
CA GLU A 169 -19.21 8.06 -15.75
C GLU A 169 -20.12 8.53 -14.60
N LYS A 170 -19.78 8.18 -13.37
CA LYS A 170 -20.49 8.64 -12.18
C LYS A 170 -20.02 10.03 -11.70
N GLU A 171 -19.10 10.68 -12.42
CA GLU A 171 -18.54 12.01 -12.12
C GLU A 171 -17.95 12.14 -10.70
N LYS A 172 -17.64 11.01 -10.07
CA LYS A 172 -17.18 11.01 -8.67
C LYS A 172 -15.86 11.73 -8.47
N GLN A 173 -15.00 11.78 -9.50
CA GLN A 173 -13.73 12.50 -9.46
C GLN A 173 -13.90 14.02 -9.25
N TYR A 174 -15.03 14.60 -9.65
CA TYR A 174 -15.31 16.04 -9.50
C TYR A 174 -15.94 16.38 -8.16
N GLN A 175 -16.55 15.40 -7.49
CA GLN A 175 -17.25 15.58 -6.22
C GLN A 175 -16.39 15.22 -5.01
N MET A 176 -15.37 14.40 -5.22
CA MET A 176 -14.61 13.79 -4.14
C MET A 176 -13.91 14.82 -3.24
N ILE A 177 -13.26 15.83 -3.82
CA ILE A 177 -12.57 16.87 -3.03
C ILE A 177 -13.56 17.57 -2.10
N ASN A 178 -14.67 18.06 -2.64
CA ASN A 178 -15.71 18.73 -1.84
C ASN A 178 -16.27 17.82 -0.75
N PHE A 179 -16.45 16.53 -1.07
CA PHE A 179 -16.90 15.54 -0.08
C PHE A 179 -15.90 15.37 1.05
N LEU A 180 -14.60 15.27 0.74
CA LEU A 180 -13.54 15.12 1.73
C LEU A 180 -13.40 16.37 2.60
N GLU A 181 -13.47 17.56 2.02
CA GLU A 181 -13.45 18.83 2.75
C GLU A 181 -14.60 18.90 3.75
N ASN A 182 -15.81 18.52 3.35
CA ASN A 182 -16.98 18.52 4.21
C ASN A 182 -16.93 17.45 5.34
N ASN A 183 -16.07 16.43 5.20
CA ASN A 183 -15.94 15.35 6.16
C ASN A 183 -14.55 15.27 6.81
N LYS A 184 -13.71 16.29 6.64
CA LYS A 184 -12.29 16.27 7.05
C LYS A 184 -12.06 15.88 8.49
N GLU A 185 -12.96 16.25 9.41
CA GLU A 185 -12.85 15.93 10.84
C GLU A 185 -13.07 14.42 11.13
N LEU A 186 -13.69 13.70 10.20
CA LEU A 186 -13.89 12.25 10.29
C LEU A 186 -12.71 11.46 9.71
N LEU A 187 -11.86 12.10 8.89
CA LEU A 187 -10.83 11.42 8.13
C LEU A 187 -9.50 11.39 8.89
N ASN A 188 -8.94 10.21 9.05
CA ASN A 188 -7.59 10.02 9.59
C ASN A 188 -6.57 9.63 8.50
N ASN A 189 -7.02 9.11 7.35
CA ASN A 189 -6.17 8.65 6.24
C ASN A 189 -6.99 8.57 4.94
N ASP A 190 -6.33 8.20 3.86
CA ASP A 190 -6.95 7.96 2.55
C ASP A 190 -7.94 6.79 2.56
N GLN A 191 -7.69 5.74 3.36
CA GLN A 191 -8.63 4.60 3.51
C GLN A 191 -9.99 5.06 4.02
N ASP A 192 -10.01 5.96 5.02
CA ASP A 192 -11.25 6.57 5.50
C ASP A 192 -12.01 7.28 4.37
N GLY A 193 -11.26 8.00 3.52
CA GLY A 193 -11.81 8.68 2.35
C GLY A 193 -12.45 7.70 1.37
N PHE A 194 -11.77 6.62 1.03
CA PHE A 194 -12.31 5.58 0.14
C PHE A 194 -13.53 4.89 0.74
N ALA A 195 -13.44 4.43 1.99
CA ALA A 195 -14.54 3.72 2.65
C ALA A 195 -15.79 4.58 2.78
N LEU A 196 -15.63 5.87 3.09
CA LEU A 196 -16.75 6.77 3.27
C LEU A 196 -17.36 7.23 1.95
N TYR A 197 -16.52 7.56 0.94
CA TYR A 197 -16.99 8.06 -0.35
C TYR A 197 -17.59 6.99 -1.25
N PHE A 198 -16.99 5.79 -1.29
CA PHE A 198 -17.46 4.65 -2.08
C PHE A 198 -18.31 3.67 -1.28
N ARG A 199 -18.98 4.15 -0.22
CA ARG A 199 -19.87 3.35 0.60
C ARG A 199 -20.86 2.55 -0.26
N GLY A 200 -20.85 1.22 -0.11
CA GLY A 200 -21.68 0.29 -0.89
C GLY A 200 -21.23 0.06 -2.34
N GLU A 201 -20.07 0.61 -2.75
CA GLU A 201 -19.52 0.47 -4.10
C GLU A 201 -18.12 -0.18 -4.10
N ILE A 202 -17.78 -0.89 -3.01
CA ILE A 202 -16.51 -1.60 -2.82
C ILE A 202 -16.75 -3.09 -2.82
N LYS A 203 -16.03 -3.83 -3.66
CA LYS A 203 -15.97 -5.29 -3.66
C LYS A 203 -14.78 -5.77 -2.85
N LEU A 204 -14.96 -6.80 -2.00
CA LEU A 204 -13.82 -7.39 -1.28
C LEU A 204 -13.04 -8.35 -2.17
N LEU A 205 -11.71 -8.20 -2.15
CA LEU A 205 -10.74 -9.12 -2.73
C LEU A 205 -10.34 -10.20 -1.71
N PRO A 206 -9.93 -11.40 -2.16
CA PRO A 206 -9.26 -12.37 -1.30
C PRO A 206 -7.99 -11.78 -0.66
N ASN A 207 -7.78 -12.06 0.64
CA ASN A 207 -6.69 -11.47 1.42
C ASN A 207 -5.28 -11.82 0.92
N LYS A 208 -5.14 -12.89 0.12
CA LYS A 208 -3.86 -13.25 -0.55
C LYS A 208 -3.26 -12.10 -1.36
N TRP A 209 -4.10 -11.16 -1.83
CA TRP A 209 -3.70 -10.00 -2.64
C TRP A 209 -3.22 -8.80 -1.83
N ASN A 210 -3.31 -8.86 -0.49
CA ASN A 210 -2.77 -7.80 0.37
C ASN A 210 -2.47 -8.36 1.77
N VAL A 211 -1.46 -9.24 1.85
CA VAL A 211 -1.06 -9.87 3.12
C VAL A 211 -0.22 -8.90 3.92
N THR A 212 -0.88 -8.17 4.79
CA THR A 212 -0.28 -7.13 5.63
C THR A 212 0.59 -7.71 6.74
N THR A 213 1.47 -6.89 7.32
CA THR A 213 2.33 -7.28 8.44
C THR A 213 1.55 -7.88 9.62
N PHE A 214 0.28 -7.51 9.80
CA PHE A 214 -0.58 -8.01 10.88
C PHE A 214 -0.84 -9.52 10.83
N TYR A 215 -0.83 -10.12 9.64
CA TYR A 215 -0.92 -11.58 9.48
C TYR A 215 0.28 -12.32 10.07
N PHE A 216 1.45 -11.70 10.12
CA PHE A 216 2.71 -12.31 10.56
C PHE A 216 2.98 -12.14 12.05
N GLU A 217 2.09 -11.52 12.80
CA GLU A 217 2.18 -11.45 14.27
C GLU A 217 1.86 -12.81 14.91
N GLN A 218 2.38 -13.08 16.09
CA GLN A 218 2.08 -14.32 16.82
C GLN A 218 0.59 -14.46 17.13
N THR A 219 -0.05 -13.36 17.54
CA THR A 219 -1.50 -13.23 17.57
C THR A 219 -1.90 -12.22 16.49
N PRO A 220 -2.35 -12.69 15.32
CA PRO A 220 -2.65 -11.81 14.20
C PRO A 220 -3.71 -10.77 14.55
N ARG A 221 -3.44 -9.51 14.22
CA ARG A 221 -4.41 -8.41 14.34
C ARG A 221 -5.25 -8.32 13.08
N ILE A 222 -6.01 -9.36 12.79
CA ILE A 222 -6.92 -9.47 11.65
C ILE A 222 -8.31 -9.80 12.14
N LEU A 223 -9.31 -9.69 11.27
CA LEU A 223 -10.67 -10.08 11.59
C LEU A 223 -10.78 -11.59 11.87
N ASP A 224 -11.58 -11.95 12.86
CA ASP A 224 -11.72 -13.34 13.31
C ASP A 224 -12.19 -14.29 12.20
N LYS A 225 -13.01 -13.79 11.26
CA LYS A 225 -13.46 -14.54 10.07
C LYS A 225 -12.31 -15.04 9.16
N TYR A 226 -11.12 -14.42 9.25
CA TYR A 226 -9.95 -14.78 8.44
C TYR A 226 -8.89 -15.60 9.19
N LEU A 227 -9.12 -15.94 10.46
CA LEU A 227 -8.13 -16.71 11.26
C LEU A 227 -7.80 -18.08 10.67
N SER A 228 -8.76 -18.73 9.99
CA SER A 228 -8.55 -20.02 9.33
C SER A 228 -7.57 -19.93 8.14
N GLU A 229 -7.44 -18.77 7.49
CA GLU A 229 -6.59 -18.56 6.31
C GLU A 229 -5.13 -18.23 6.68
N VAL A 230 -4.86 -17.89 7.95
CA VAL A 230 -3.57 -17.31 8.39
C VAL A 230 -2.37 -18.15 7.98
N ASN A 231 -2.44 -19.47 8.13
CA ASN A 231 -1.29 -20.34 7.84
C ASN A 231 -0.98 -20.39 6.33
N GLU A 232 -2.01 -20.41 5.50
CA GLU A 232 -1.87 -20.35 4.04
C GLU A 232 -1.30 -19.01 3.61
N LEU A 233 -1.88 -17.91 4.07
CA LEU A 233 -1.45 -16.56 3.74
C LEU A 233 -0.02 -16.25 4.21
N ARG A 234 0.40 -16.83 5.35
CA ARG A 234 1.79 -16.73 5.85
C ARG A 234 2.79 -17.45 4.96
N SER A 235 2.42 -18.61 4.43
CA SER A 235 3.31 -19.44 3.62
C SER A 235 3.30 -19.10 2.15
N HIS A 236 2.16 -18.64 1.63
CA HIS A 236 1.95 -18.34 0.20
C HIS A 236 1.28 -16.97 -0.03
N PRO A 237 1.86 -15.86 0.49
CA PRO A 237 1.32 -14.54 0.21
C PRO A 237 1.53 -14.18 -1.26
N TYR A 238 0.48 -13.66 -1.93
CA TYR A 238 0.59 -13.23 -3.33
C TYR A 238 1.15 -11.81 -3.42
N ILE A 239 0.70 -10.91 -2.53
CA ILE A 239 1.31 -9.59 -2.33
C ILE A 239 1.60 -9.44 -0.83
N ILE A 240 2.85 -9.13 -0.51
CA ILE A 240 3.31 -8.86 0.86
C ILE A 240 3.33 -7.35 1.05
N HIS A 241 2.55 -6.84 2.01
CA HIS A 241 2.46 -5.42 2.30
C HIS A 241 3.07 -5.10 3.67
N PHE A 242 4.14 -4.33 3.68
CA PHE A 242 4.87 -3.94 4.90
C PHE A 242 4.26 -2.67 5.51
N CYS A 243 2.99 -2.74 5.94
CA CYS A 243 2.21 -1.58 6.39
C CYS A 243 2.63 -0.99 7.76
N GLU A 244 3.47 -1.67 8.56
CA GLU A 244 3.96 -1.17 9.85
C GLU A 244 5.11 -0.16 9.69
N PRO A 245 5.39 0.69 10.72
CA PRO A 245 6.44 1.70 10.64
C PRO A 245 7.85 1.16 10.40
N ILE A 246 8.17 -0.03 10.94
CA ILE A 246 9.48 -0.66 10.70
C ILE A 246 9.43 -1.40 9.37
N LYS A 247 9.80 -0.70 8.32
CA LYS A 247 9.77 -1.17 6.93
C LYS A 247 10.93 -2.13 6.62
N PRO A 248 10.84 -2.91 5.52
CA PRO A 248 11.86 -3.90 5.14
C PRO A 248 13.22 -3.28 4.79
N TRP A 249 13.30 -1.99 4.57
CA TRP A 249 14.54 -1.26 4.33
C TRP A 249 15.22 -0.73 5.59
N PHE A 250 14.78 -1.14 6.77
CA PHE A 250 15.48 -0.90 8.02
C PHE A 250 16.23 -2.16 8.50
N THR A 251 17.40 -1.95 9.11
CA THR A 251 18.24 -3.04 9.63
C THR A 251 17.53 -3.84 10.73
N ASP A 252 16.77 -3.16 11.58
CA ASP A 252 16.02 -3.71 12.71
C ASP A 252 14.63 -4.25 12.33
N CYS A 253 14.32 -4.33 11.04
CA CYS A 253 13.11 -5.00 10.56
C CYS A 253 13.14 -6.49 10.87
N LYS A 254 12.07 -7.00 11.47
CA LYS A 254 11.92 -8.42 11.84
C LYS A 254 10.89 -9.15 10.96
N HIS A 255 10.43 -8.52 9.89
CA HIS A 255 9.44 -9.13 9.00
C HIS A 255 10.03 -10.37 8.31
N PRO A 256 9.34 -11.53 8.35
CA PRO A 256 9.89 -12.80 7.82
C PRO A 256 10.25 -12.72 6.33
N TYR A 257 9.58 -11.88 5.56
CA TYR A 257 9.83 -11.67 4.13
C TYR A 257 10.77 -10.49 3.81
N GLN A 258 11.48 -9.91 4.79
CA GLN A 258 12.47 -8.86 4.53
C GLN A 258 13.51 -9.28 3.48
N TYR A 259 13.85 -10.57 3.43
CA TYR A 259 14.85 -11.11 2.49
C TYR A 259 14.44 -10.91 1.02
N LEU A 260 13.13 -10.93 0.70
CA LEU A 260 12.65 -10.66 -0.65
C LEU A 260 12.89 -9.21 -1.06
N TYR A 261 12.66 -8.25 -0.15
CA TYR A 261 13.00 -6.86 -0.40
C TYR A 261 14.50 -6.71 -0.73
N LYS A 262 15.38 -7.34 0.07
CA LYS A 262 16.83 -7.35 -0.16
C LYS A 262 17.21 -8.01 -1.49
N LYS A 263 16.53 -9.09 -1.86
CA LYS A 263 16.74 -9.82 -3.13
C LYS A 263 16.45 -8.90 -4.32
N TYR A 264 15.30 -8.23 -4.33
CA TYR A 264 14.91 -7.39 -5.46
C TYR A 264 15.67 -6.05 -5.49
N LEU A 265 15.99 -5.47 -4.34
CA LEU A 265 16.81 -4.26 -4.27
C LEU A 265 18.17 -4.42 -4.97
N LYS A 266 18.81 -5.58 -4.83
CA LYS A 266 20.07 -5.90 -5.50
C LYS A 266 19.99 -5.88 -7.03
N GLN A 267 18.80 -5.93 -7.60
CA GLN A 267 18.52 -5.92 -9.02
C GLN A 267 18.13 -4.53 -9.54
N THR A 268 18.16 -3.52 -8.68
CA THR A 268 17.82 -2.12 -9.02
C THR A 268 19.06 -1.25 -9.06
N PRO A 269 18.96 -0.04 -9.66
CA PRO A 269 20.02 0.97 -9.59
C PRO A 269 20.34 1.50 -8.18
N TRP A 270 19.70 0.99 -7.15
CA TRP A 270 19.93 1.28 -5.72
C TRP A 270 20.51 0.06 -4.99
N SER A 271 21.19 -0.85 -5.68
CA SER A 271 21.75 -2.08 -5.11
C SER A 271 22.77 -1.87 -3.98
N ASP A 272 23.37 -0.69 -3.92
CA ASP A 272 24.33 -0.24 -2.89
C ASP A 272 23.68 0.45 -1.68
N TYR A 273 22.33 0.53 -1.65
CA TYR A 273 21.62 1.16 -0.54
C TYR A 273 21.95 0.53 0.80
N LYS A 274 22.35 1.38 1.75
CA LYS A 274 22.67 0.98 3.12
C LYS A 274 21.44 1.08 4.00
N PHE A 275 21.11 -0.01 4.65
CA PHE A 275 19.94 -0.10 5.53
C PHE A 275 20.19 0.68 6.83
N PRO A 276 19.48 1.79 7.06
CA PRO A 276 19.54 2.49 8.35
C PRO A 276 18.84 1.66 9.43
N PHE A 277 19.03 2.06 10.68
CA PHE A 277 18.20 1.58 11.78
C PHE A 277 16.98 2.51 11.94
N PHE A 278 15.80 1.93 12.15
CA PHE A 278 14.60 2.69 12.51
C PHE A 278 14.69 3.16 13.97
N ILE A 279 15.14 2.26 14.86
CA ILE A 279 15.44 2.60 16.27
C ILE A 279 16.95 2.66 16.44
N SER A 280 17.48 3.78 16.89
CA SER A 280 18.92 3.93 17.09
C SER A 280 19.46 2.81 17.99
N PRO A 281 20.51 2.06 17.56
CA PRO A 281 21.14 1.01 18.37
C PRO A 281 21.82 1.54 19.63
N LEU A 282 22.04 2.84 19.74
CA LEU A 282 22.54 3.52 20.95
C LEU A 282 21.45 3.74 22.01
N SER A 283 20.17 3.51 21.66
CA SER A 283 19.05 3.74 22.57
C SER A 283 18.71 2.53 23.43
N VAL A 284 18.31 2.79 24.67
CA VAL A 284 17.75 1.75 25.56
C VAL A 284 16.51 1.07 24.95
N LYS A 285 15.74 1.83 24.15
CA LYS A 285 14.55 1.33 23.45
C LYS A 285 14.91 0.22 22.46
N PHE A 286 16.02 0.37 21.73
CA PHE A 286 16.51 -0.67 20.80
C PHE A 286 16.80 -1.97 21.55
N TRP A 287 17.63 -1.93 22.58
CA TRP A 287 18.03 -3.12 23.33
C TRP A 287 16.87 -3.80 24.06
N LYS A 288 15.92 -3.01 24.57
CA LYS A 288 14.67 -3.58 25.13
C LYS A 288 13.86 -4.31 24.06
N SER A 289 13.79 -3.76 22.85
CA SER A 289 13.09 -4.40 21.71
C SER A 289 13.80 -5.70 21.27
N GLU A 290 15.14 -5.68 21.14
CA GLU A 290 15.92 -6.85 20.75
C GLU A 290 15.82 -7.97 21.81
N LEU A 291 15.94 -7.64 23.09
CA LEU A 291 15.78 -8.61 24.19
C LEU A 291 14.37 -9.21 24.18
N LYS A 292 13.34 -8.39 24.00
CA LYS A 292 11.95 -8.83 23.92
C LYS A 292 11.74 -9.80 22.75
N TYR A 293 12.26 -9.47 21.58
CA TYR A 293 12.21 -10.32 20.41
C TYR A 293 12.94 -11.67 20.63
N TRP A 294 14.15 -11.62 21.22
CA TRP A 294 14.93 -12.82 21.52
C TRP A 294 14.23 -13.73 22.53
N LEU A 295 13.75 -13.18 23.67
CA LEU A 295 12.99 -13.94 24.68
C LEU A 295 11.76 -14.62 24.08
N ASN A 296 11.11 -13.97 23.13
CA ASN A 296 9.97 -14.50 22.44
C ASN A 296 10.36 -15.68 21.52
N ARG A 297 11.45 -15.55 20.76
CA ARG A 297 11.99 -16.63 19.92
C ARG A 297 12.40 -17.87 20.73
N CYS A 298 12.91 -17.66 21.93
CA CYS A 298 13.28 -18.76 22.86
C CYS A 298 12.07 -19.37 23.59
N GLY A 299 10.84 -18.85 23.34
CA GLY A 299 9.64 -19.34 24.03
C GLY A 299 9.53 -18.94 25.50
N ILE A 300 10.45 -18.10 26.01
CA ILE A 300 10.50 -17.64 27.40
C ILE A 300 9.40 -16.61 27.67
N ARG A 301 9.07 -15.81 26.66
CA ARG A 301 8.04 -14.79 26.74
C ARG A 301 7.13 -14.89 25.51
N LYS A 302 5.81 -14.83 25.70
CA LYS A 302 4.86 -14.69 24.60
C LYS A 302 4.48 -13.22 24.48
N ASP A 303 4.76 -12.62 23.33
CA ASP A 303 4.29 -11.28 22.99
C ASP A 303 3.48 -11.36 21.70
N SER A 304 2.21 -11.08 21.82
CA SER A 304 1.24 -11.19 20.72
C SER A 304 1.60 -10.36 19.48
N MET A 305 2.29 -9.24 19.66
CA MET A 305 2.68 -8.33 18.56
C MET A 305 4.04 -8.65 17.94
N ASN A 306 4.80 -9.62 18.46
CA ASN A 306 6.05 -10.03 17.81
C ASN A 306 5.75 -10.83 16.55
N LEU A 307 6.58 -10.61 15.53
CA LEU A 307 6.47 -11.32 14.26
C LEU A 307 6.97 -12.78 14.40
N ILE A 308 6.32 -13.67 13.66
CA ILE A 308 6.74 -15.07 13.57
C ILE A 308 8.06 -15.18 12.79
N SER A 309 8.78 -16.29 13.00
CA SER A 309 9.88 -16.72 12.12
C SER A 309 9.31 -17.78 11.18
N LEU A 310 9.44 -17.58 9.87
CA LEU A 310 9.25 -18.67 8.92
C LEU A 310 10.48 -19.58 9.01
N LYS A 311 10.25 -20.86 9.25
CA LYS A 311 11.32 -21.87 9.30
C LYS A 311 11.84 -22.20 7.91
#